data_19f51fd0c1f308d31ac7b512ebdfa46e
#
_entry.id   19f51fd0c1f308d31ac7b512ebdfa46e
#
_cell.length_a   1.000
_cell.length_b   1.000
_cell.length_c   1.000
_cell.angle_alpha   90.00
_cell.angle_beta   90.00
_cell.angle_gamma   90.00
#
_symmetry.space_group_name_H-M   'P 1'
#
loop_
_entity.id
_entity.type
_entity.pdbx_description
1 polymer ?
#
loop_
_entity_poly.entity_id
_entity_poly.type
_entity_poly.pdbx_seq_one_letter_code
_entity_poly.pdbx_strand_id
1 'polypeptide(L)'
;MTIELEPVGVVCNLSCPYCYEHPMRDAGNFRQKTYSVEKMLEGLEREGGNFTLFGGEPLLTDIDDLETIFKWGYERYKTNGIQTNGVLITDRHIEMFKKYNVHVGVSLDGPDEMNDTRWAGSLEKTREATRKSFEAIKKLLQNKISLGLIITIHKKNGLPKYRERFKAWIKELQSWGVDGARLHPLEIDHSSIGDSLALTPEQNIEFLLDMWEFEINELNVPGKRPFRFDIFRDVEDMLKAQDNNATCTFLSCDPYTTHAVQGIDSQGNQANCGRGNKEGINWIKAKYDGFERQMALYHTPQEHGGCQGCRFFAMCKAHCPGTGIDMDWRNRTDTCLNWKVAFGIYEKLMVQKGEVPLSLHPDRQKYEDVLMYGYSKGVEIRLSQIKRHLEGNFDIDAFIKQQKLLMENNGRAPHADHTDETGKYVEEFKNKYGYLP
;
A
#
# COMPACT_ATOMS: atom_id res chain seq x y z
N MET A 1 -12.64 -0.29 0.97
CA MET A 1 -11.50 0.43 0.39
C MET A 1 -11.24 1.65 1.23
N THR A 2 -10.00 2.05 1.42
CA THR A 2 -9.66 3.25 2.20
C THR A 2 -9.20 4.32 1.22
N ILE A 3 -9.79 5.51 1.33
CA ILE A 3 -9.42 6.67 0.52
C ILE A 3 -8.27 7.40 1.21
N GLU A 4 -7.22 7.77 0.48
CA GLU A 4 -6.18 8.68 0.96
C GLU A 4 -6.71 10.12 0.81
N LEU A 5 -6.94 10.80 1.94
CA LEU A 5 -7.37 12.21 1.97
C LEU A 5 -6.17 13.09 2.31
N GLU A 6 -5.82 14.04 1.44
CA GLU A 6 -4.64 14.88 1.53
C GLU A 6 -4.99 16.36 1.77
N PRO A 7 -5.36 16.75 3.01
CA PRO A 7 -5.85 18.11 3.30
C PRO A 7 -4.85 19.20 2.94
N VAL A 8 -3.57 18.98 3.21
CA VAL A 8 -2.48 19.93 2.95
C VAL A 8 -1.55 19.49 1.81
N GLY A 9 -2.00 18.48 1.02
CA GLY A 9 -1.21 17.90 -0.07
C GLY A 9 0.16 17.43 0.42
N VAL A 10 1.21 17.80 -0.27
CA VAL A 10 2.60 17.37 0.02
C VAL A 10 3.34 18.24 1.04
N VAL A 11 2.67 19.21 1.67
CA VAL A 11 3.30 20.08 2.67
C VAL A 11 3.62 19.29 3.94
N CYS A 12 4.86 19.38 4.41
CA CYS A 12 5.34 18.65 5.58
C CYS A 12 6.29 19.50 6.42
N ASN A 13 6.32 19.25 7.72
CA ASN A 13 7.29 19.86 8.67
C ASN A 13 8.64 19.12 8.68
N LEU A 14 8.78 18.02 7.94
CA LEU A 14 10.03 17.27 7.71
C LEU A 14 10.40 17.29 6.21
N SER A 15 11.68 17.05 5.93
CA SER A 15 12.25 16.96 4.58
C SER A 15 13.05 15.68 4.41
N CYS A 16 12.39 14.54 4.59
CA CYS A 16 13.01 13.22 4.44
C CYS A 16 13.55 13.06 3.01
N PRO A 17 14.84 12.77 2.79
CA PRO A 17 15.41 12.71 1.43
C PRO A 17 14.87 11.58 0.57
N TYR A 18 14.29 10.55 1.18
CA TYR A 18 13.66 9.41 0.49
C TYR A 18 12.14 9.55 0.32
N CYS A 19 11.56 10.72 0.62
CA CYS A 19 10.10 10.90 0.56
C CYS A 19 9.61 10.79 -0.88
N TYR A 20 8.65 9.90 -1.12
CA TYR A 20 8.06 9.71 -2.45
C TYR A 20 7.27 10.93 -2.97
N GLU A 21 7.02 11.92 -2.11
CA GLU A 21 6.40 13.20 -2.47
C GLU A 21 7.38 14.23 -3.05
N HIS A 22 8.68 13.90 -3.17
CA HIS A 22 9.65 14.83 -3.77
C HIS A 22 9.30 15.25 -5.20
N PRO A 23 8.89 14.37 -6.12
CA PRO A 23 8.53 14.78 -7.47
C PRO A 23 7.44 15.85 -7.50
N MET A 24 6.44 15.75 -6.63
CA MET A 24 5.38 16.75 -6.50
C MET A 24 5.90 18.09 -5.97
N ARG A 25 6.80 18.05 -4.97
CA ARG A 25 7.44 19.26 -4.41
C ARG A 25 8.33 19.93 -5.42
N ASP A 26 9.18 19.18 -6.14
CA ASP A 26 10.12 19.68 -7.14
C ASP A 26 9.38 20.29 -8.33
N ALA A 27 8.20 19.78 -8.69
CA ALA A 27 7.29 20.37 -9.65
C ALA A 27 6.60 21.67 -9.16
N GLY A 28 6.87 22.10 -7.92
CA GLY A 28 6.29 23.33 -7.35
C GLY A 28 4.92 23.13 -6.67
N ASN A 29 4.44 21.89 -6.53
CA ASN A 29 3.15 21.57 -5.93
C ASN A 29 3.20 21.49 -4.39
N PHE A 30 4.24 22.02 -3.76
CA PHE A 30 4.46 21.93 -2.31
C PHE A 30 3.67 22.94 -1.48
N ARG A 31 2.96 23.89 -2.10
CA ARG A 31 2.18 24.92 -1.41
C ARG A 31 0.72 24.87 -1.82
N GLN A 32 -0.03 24.00 -1.21
CA GLN A 32 -1.48 24.19 -1.23
C GLN A 32 -1.82 25.26 -0.19
N LYS A 33 -1.96 26.50 -0.66
CA LYS A 33 -2.24 27.65 0.19
C LYS A 33 -3.66 27.64 0.77
N THR A 34 -4.57 26.89 0.16
CA THR A 34 -5.96 26.81 0.54
C THR A 34 -6.48 25.40 0.36
N TYR A 35 -7.07 24.86 1.37
CA TYR A 35 -7.89 23.64 1.30
C TYR A 35 -9.34 24.00 1.60
N SER A 36 -10.28 23.15 1.22
CA SER A 36 -11.70 23.30 1.52
C SER A 36 -12.22 22.02 2.16
N VAL A 37 -12.55 22.10 3.46
CA VAL A 37 -13.16 20.97 4.18
C VAL A 37 -14.45 20.53 3.49
N GLU A 38 -15.32 21.47 3.10
CA GLU A 38 -16.56 21.19 2.41
C GLU A 38 -16.34 20.36 1.15
N LYS A 39 -15.46 20.81 0.25
CA LYS A 39 -15.16 20.09 -1.00
C LYS A 39 -14.51 18.72 -0.76
N MET A 40 -13.63 18.59 0.26
CA MET A 40 -13.06 17.30 0.64
C MET A 40 -14.15 16.33 1.10
N LEU A 41 -15.11 16.80 1.92
CA LEU A 41 -16.24 15.97 2.37
C LEU A 41 -17.18 15.60 1.22
N GLU A 42 -17.44 16.51 0.28
CA GLU A 42 -18.17 16.21 -0.96
C GLU A 42 -17.43 15.14 -1.80
N GLY A 43 -16.10 15.24 -1.89
CA GLY A 43 -15.25 14.25 -2.55
C GLY A 43 -15.39 12.88 -1.89
N LEU A 44 -15.31 12.80 -0.57
CA LEU A 44 -15.48 11.55 0.19
C LEU A 44 -16.89 10.96 0.03
N GLU A 45 -17.93 11.79 0.02
CA GLU A 45 -19.31 11.37 -0.21
C GLU A 45 -19.47 10.77 -1.61
N ARG A 46 -18.90 11.41 -2.63
CA ARG A 46 -18.92 10.94 -4.03
C ARG A 46 -18.23 9.60 -4.19
N GLU A 47 -17.06 9.40 -3.56
CA GLU A 47 -16.30 8.16 -3.67
C GLU A 47 -16.84 7.03 -2.79
N GLY A 48 -17.61 7.36 -1.75
CA GLY A 48 -18.34 6.37 -0.94
C GLY A 48 -17.47 5.41 -0.15
N GLY A 49 -16.41 5.89 0.51
CA GLY A 49 -15.50 5.04 1.28
C GLY A 49 -15.01 5.65 2.58
N ASN A 50 -14.53 4.80 3.50
CA ASN A 50 -13.78 5.27 4.66
C ASN A 50 -12.43 5.86 4.20
N PHE A 51 -11.83 6.74 5.00
CA PHE A 51 -10.61 7.43 4.63
C PHE A 51 -9.50 7.32 5.69
N THR A 52 -8.29 7.56 5.22
CA THR A 52 -7.13 7.84 6.07
C THR A 52 -6.53 9.18 5.65
N LEU A 53 -6.32 10.08 6.61
CA LEU A 53 -5.59 11.32 6.34
C LEU A 53 -4.14 11.00 6.01
N PHE A 54 -3.69 11.52 4.88
CA PHE A 54 -2.39 11.23 4.27
C PHE A 54 -1.75 12.50 3.69
N GLY A 55 -0.72 12.35 2.87
CA GLY A 55 -0.01 13.42 2.18
C GLY A 55 1.35 13.72 2.81
N GLY A 56 1.72 15.00 2.93
CA GLY A 56 2.95 15.41 3.60
C GLY A 56 2.85 15.17 5.12
N GLU A 57 2.27 16.14 5.85
CA GLU A 57 1.94 15.96 7.28
C GLU A 57 0.51 16.46 7.55
N PRO A 58 -0.45 15.56 7.71
CA PRO A 58 -1.86 15.94 7.89
C PRO A 58 -2.13 16.80 9.14
N LEU A 59 -1.31 16.68 10.19
CA LEU A 59 -1.46 17.49 11.40
C LEU A 59 -1.06 18.97 11.23
N LEU A 60 -0.67 19.39 10.03
CA LEU A 60 -0.56 20.81 9.65
C LEU A 60 -1.90 21.42 9.27
N THR A 61 -2.94 20.62 9.08
CA THR A 61 -4.32 21.08 8.93
C THR A 61 -4.80 21.73 10.24
N ASP A 62 -5.64 22.76 10.15
CA ASP A 62 -6.21 23.38 11.34
C ASP A 62 -6.95 22.32 12.19
N ILE A 63 -6.80 22.41 13.50
CA ILE A 63 -7.29 21.36 14.41
C ILE A 63 -8.82 21.30 14.48
N ASP A 64 -9.52 22.41 14.25
CA ASP A 64 -10.98 22.45 14.23
C ASP A 64 -11.50 21.84 12.92
N ASP A 65 -10.76 22.04 11.82
CA ASP A 65 -11.02 21.41 10.53
C ASP A 65 -10.78 19.90 10.61
N LEU A 66 -9.68 19.46 11.26
CA LEU A 66 -9.44 18.03 11.53
C LEU A 66 -10.57 17.42 12.35
N GLU A 67 -11.06 18.11 13.38
CA GLU A 67 -12.18 17.64 14.18
C GLU A 67 -13.45 17.50 13.34
N THR A 68 -13.70 18.43 12.43
CA THR A 68 -14.85 18.38 11.49
C THR A 68 -14.76 17.16 10.58
N ILE A 69 -13.58 16.91 9.99
CA ILE A 69 -13.34 15.76 9.10
C ILE A 69 -13.52 14.43 9.87
N PHE A 70 -12.90 14.29 11.06
CA PHE A 70 -13.02 13.07 11.85
C PHE A 70 -14.43 12.83 12.38
N LYS A 71 -15.16 13.90 12.75
CA LYS A 71 -16.57 13.78 13.15
C LYS A 71 -17.41 13.23 12.00
N TRP A 72 -17.24 13.78 10.79
CA TRP A 72 -17.93 13.33 9.60
C TRP A 72 -17.68 11.84 9.30
N GLY A 73 -16.42 11.40 9.38
CA GLY A 73 -16.05 10.00 9.19
C GLY A 73 -16.59 9.07 10.27
N TYR A 74 -16.52 9.50 11.54
CA TYR A 74 -17.04 8.72 12.67
C TYR A 74 -18.56 8.54 12.62
N GLU A 75 -19.31 9.56 12.20
CA GLU A 75 -20.76 9.46 12.04
C GLU A 75 -21.16 8.39 11.02
N ARG A 76 -20.39 8.19 9.95
CA ARG A 76 -20.64 7.26 8.85
C ARG A 76 -20.03 5.87 9.05
N TYR A 77 -18.77 5.82 9.46
CA TYR A 77 -17.97 4.60 9.45
C TYR A 77 -17.57 4.10 10.83
N LYS A 78 -17.83 4.86 11.91
CA LYS A 78 -17.46 4.57 13.30
C LYS A 78 -15.95 4.43 13.56
N THR A 79 -15.13 4.77 12.59
CA THR A 79 -13.67 4.74 12.64
C THR A 79 -13.09 5.74 11.66
N ASN A 80 -11.86 6.15 11.91
CA ASN A 80 -11.07 7.03 11.07
C ASN A 80 -9.61 6.56 11.04
N GLY A 81 -8.81 7.09 10.10
CA GLY A 81 -7.37 6.84 10.04
C GLY A 81 -6.56 8.11 9.82
N ILE A 82 -5.32 8.11 10.30
CA ILE A 82 -4.33 9.15 9.99
C ILE A 82 -2.93 8.51 9.93
N GLN A 83 -2.14 8.92 8.94
CA GLN A 83 -0.72 8.63 8.86
C GLN A 83 0.07 9.91 9.12
N THR A 84 0.90 9.92 10.16
CA THR A 84 1.64 11.13 10.61
C THR A 84 3.08 10.79 10.97
N ASN A 85 3.96 11.79 10.98
CA ASN A 85 5.29 11.65 11.58
C ASN A 85 5.27 11.77 13.14
N GLY A 86 4.15 12.10 13.72
CA GLY A 86 3.93 12.16 15.16
C GLY A 86 4.46 13.40 15.87
N VAL A 87 5.25 14.25 15.20
CA VAL A 87 5.94 15.40 15.83
C VAL A 87 4.97 16.47 16.36
N LEU A 88 3.80 16.59 15.74
CA LEU A 88 2.81 17.64 16.03
C LEU A 88 1.68 17.16 16.94
N ILE A 89 1.71 15.93 17.44
CA ILE A 89 0.64 15.39 18.31
C ILE A 89 0.63 16.12 19.66
N THR A 90 -0.50 16.74 19.99
CA THR A 90 -0.79 17.42 21.25
C THR A 90 -1.86 16.66 22.05
N ASP A 91 -2.11 17.08 23.29
CA ASP A 91 -3.18 16.48 24.13
C ASP A 91 -4.56 16.66 23.48
N ARG A 92 -4.82 17.79 22.80
CA ARG A 92 -6.07 18.01 22.05
C ARG A 92 -6.23 17.00 20.91
N HIS A 93 -5.15 16.64 20.21
CA HIS A 93 -5.20 15.55 19.21
C HIS A 93 -5.52 14.20 19.85
N ILE A 94 -4.93 13.90 21.02
CA ILE A 94 -5.23 12.65 21.75
C ILE A 94 -6.71 12.57 22.13
N GLU A 95 -7.31 13.63 22.66
CA GLU A 95 -8.74 13.68 22.97
C GLU A 95 -9.62 13.46 21.74
N MET A 96 -9.28 14.13 20.64
CA MET A 96 -9.97 14.02 19.36
C MET A 96 -9.87 12.59 18.78
N PHE A 97 -8.67 11.97 18.80
CA PHE A 97 -8.47 10.62 18.31
C PHE A 97 -9.28 9.58 19.11
N LYS A 98 -9.36 9.74 20.43
CA LYS A 98 -10.23 8.91 21.27
C LYS A 98 -11.70 9.12 20.93
N LYS A 99 -12.14 10.36 20.85
CA LYS A 99 -13.54 10.73 20.62
C LYS A 99 -14.07 10.17 19.31
N TYR A 100 -13.24 10.16 18.25
CA TYR A 100 -13.64 9.78 16.90
C TYR A 100 -13.06 8.45 16.42
N ASN A 101 -12.56 7.63 17.36
CA ASN A 101 -12.00 6.30 17.09
C ASN A 101 -10.99 6.32 15.93
N VAL A 102 -9.95 7.16 16.05
CA VAL A 102 -8.93 7.32 15.02
C VAL A 102 -7.82 6.29 15.21
N HIS A 103 -7.57 5.48 14.19
CA HIS A 103 -6.36 4.67 14.10
C HIS A 103 -5.19 5.55 13.65
N VAL A 104 -4.10 5.54 14.40
CA VAL A 104 -2.95 6.42 14.14
C VAL A 104 -1.77 5.60 13.63
N GLY A 105 -1.41 5.79 12.36
CA GLY A 105 -0.14 5.33 11.83
C GLY A 105 0.97 6.34 12.14
N VAL A 106 2.09 5.90 12.74
CA VAL A 106 3.24 6.75 12.98
C VAL A 106 4.43 6.29 12.16
N SER A 107 5.05 7.24 11.44
CA SER A 107 6.25 7.00 10.65
C SER A 107 7.51 7.21 11.48
N LEU A 108 8.30 6.15 11.71
CA LEU A 108 9.52 6.21 12.51
C LEU A 108 10.48 5.10 12.10
N ASP A 109 11.74 5.42 11.77
CA ASP A 109 12.68 4.46 11.16
C ASP A 109 13.63 3.80 12.17
N GLY A 110 13.57 4.18 13.43
CA GLY A 110 14.37 3.64 14.51
C GLY A 110 14.79 4.68 15.56
N PRO A 111 15.58 4.27 16.55
CA PRO A 111 16.13 5.20 17.54
C PRO A 111 17.33 5.97 16.98
N ASP A 112 17.56 7.16 17.50
CA ASP A 112 18.71 8.03 17.26
C ASP A 112 19.08 8.19 15.77
N GLU A 113 20.34 7.80 15.38
CA GLU A 113 20.85 7.94 14.02
C GLU A 113 20.07 7.16 12.96
N MET A 114 19.34 6.14 13.36
CA MET A 114 18.47 5.39 12.44
C MET A 114 17.33 6.24 11.91
N ASN A 115 16.87 7.24 12.70
CA ASN A 115 15.81 8.15 12.31
C ASN A 115 16.32 9.48 11.73
N ASP A 116 17.63 9.72 11.65
CA ASP A 116 18.21 10.99 11.17
C ASP A 116 17.88 11.29 9.69
N THR A 117 17.45 10.27 8.93
CA THR A 117 16.94 10.44 7.58
C THR A 117 15.58 11.15 7.54
N ARG A 118 14.84 11.20 8.65
CA ARG A 118 13.62 12.01 8.78
C ARG A 118 13.96 13.46 9.14
N TRP A 119 14.61 14.11 8.20
CA TRP A 119 15.30 15.39 8.36
C TRP A 119 14.37 16.56 8.68
N ALA A 120 14.70 17.34 9.72
CA ALA A 120 13.97 18.52 10.18
C ALA A 120 14.75 19.83 10.01
N GLY A 121 15.68 19.91 9.04
CA GLY A 121 16.46 21.09 8.70
C GLY A 121 17.82 21.19 9.44
N SER A 122 18.01 20.53 10.58
CA SER A 122 19.29 20.33 11.25
C SER A 122 19.28 19.03 12.05
N LEU A 123 20.48 18.52 12.43
CA LEU A 123 20.58 17.30 13.23
C LEU A 123 19.90 17.47 14.60
N GLU A 124 20.09 18.61 15.25
CA GLU A 124 19.44 18.93 16.54
C GLU A 124 17.92 18.89 16.44
N LYS A 125 17.34 19.59 15.45
CA LYS A 125 15.90 19.59 15.20
C LYS A 125 15.37 18.20 14.83
N THR A 126 16.15 17.42 14.09
CA THR A 126 15.81 16.05 13.70
C THR A 126 15.75 15.14 14.92
N ARG A 127 16.71 15.24 15.84
CA ARG A 127 16.71 14.48 17.09
C ARG A 127 15.58 14.90 18.02
N GLU A 128 15.28 16.19 18.09
CA GLU A 128 14.12 16.70 18.82
C GLU A 128 12.79 16.21 18.21
N ALA A 129 12.66 16.22 16.90
CA ALA A 129 11.49 15.64 16.21
C ALA A 129 11.33 14.13 16.50
N THR A 130 12.43 13.37 16.45
CA THR A 130 12.45 11.96 16.82
C THR A 130 11.96 11.73 18.25
N ARG A 131 12.46 12.51 19.22
CA ARG A 131 12.02 12.45 20.62
C ARG A 131 10.51 12.71 20.77
N LYS A 132 9.99 13.73 20.08
CA LYS A 132 8.55 14.03 20.07
C LYS A 132 7.71 12.88 19.49
N SER A 133 8.18 12.24 18.42
CA SER A 133 7.49 11.07 17.85
C SER A 133 7.43 9.89 18.83
N PHE A 134 8.52 9.63 19.58
CA PHE A 134 8.53 8.62 20.64
C PHE A 134 7.56 8.95 21.78
N GLU A 135 7.53 10.22 22.21
CA GLU A 135 6.59 10.67 23.25
C GLU A 135 5.14 10.55 22.79
N ALA A 136 4.87 10.88 21.51
CA ALA A 136 3.56 10.72 20.92
C ALA A 136 3.11 9.24 20.91
N ILE A 137 3.98 8.30 20.52
CA ILE A 137 3.70 6.86 20.58
C ILE A 137 3.31 6.44 22.00
N LYS A 138 4.09 6.85 23.02
CA LYS A 138 3.79 6.53 24.42
C LYS A 138 2.44 7.10 24.85
N LYS A 139 2.15 8.36 24.51
CA LYS A 139 0.85 8.99 24.82
C LYS A 139 -0.33 8.26 24.14
N LEU A 140 -0.18 7.90 22.87
CA LEU A 140 -1.21 7.14 22.13
C LEU A 140 -1.52 5.81 22.82
N LEU A 141 -0.50 5.03 23.18
CA LEU A 141 -0.65 3.74 23.87
C LEU A 141 -1.25 3.90 25.26
N GLN A 142 -0.81 4.87 26.07
CA GLN A 142 -1.36 5.17 27.40
C GLN A 142 -2.86 5.51 27.32
N ASN A 143 -3.28 6.15 26.24
CA ASN A 143 -4.67 6.49 25.97
C ASN A 143 -5.47 5.39 25.24
N LYS A 144 -4.87 4.19 25.04
CA LYS A 144 -5.48 3.05 24.33
C LYS A 144 -5.94 3.38 22.91
N ILE A 145 -5.26 4.30 22.24
CA ILE A 145 -5.50 4.62 20.85
C ILE A 145 -4.82 3.56 19.99
N SER A 146 -5.54 3.05 18.99
CA SER A 146 -5.00 2.07 18.03
C SER A 146 -3.85 2.68 17.26
N LEU A 147 -2.70 2.00 17.27
CA LEU A 147 -1.43 2.48 16.72
C LEU A 147 -0.83 1.46 15.75
N GLY A 148 -0.43 1.93 14.58
CA GLY A 148 0.45 1.21 13.65
C GLY A 148 1.76 1.98 13.43
N LEU A 149 2.82 1.27 13.05
CA LEU A 149 4.09 1.89 12.70
C LEU A 149 4.42 1.64 11.23
N ILE A 150 4.99 2.64 10.55
CA ILE A 150 5.64 2.47 9.25
C ILE A 150 7.13 2.78 9.44
N ILE A 151 7.97 1.79 9.08
CA ILE A 151 9.41 1.84 9.19
C ILE A 151 10.00 1.73 7.79
N THR A 152 10.59 2.79 7.28
CA THR A 152 11.30 2.75 6.00
C THR A 152 12.68 2.12 6.22
N ILE A 153 12.98 1.06 5.46
CA ILE A 153 14.22 0.30 5.59
C ILE A 153 15.27 0.84 4.64
N HIS A 154 16.39 1.26 5.18
CA HIS A 154 17.51 1.87 4.45
C HIS A 154 18.87 1.53 5.11
N LYS A 155 19.98 1.98 4.53
CA LYS A 155 21.34 1.66 5.04
C LYS A 155 21.57 2.05 6.49
N LYS A 156 20.85 3.04 7.06
CA LYS A 156 21.04 3.48 8.46
C LYS A 156 20.24 2.67 9.50
N ASN A 157 19.39 1.75 9.07
CA ASN A 157 18.68 0.83 9.99
C ASN A 157 18.71 -0.63 9.52
N GLY A 158 18.88 -0.91 8.23
CA GLY A 158 18.83 -2.23 7.64
C GLY A 158 20.17 -2.95 7.52
N LEU A 159 21.33 -2.27 7.60
CA LEU A 159 22.65 -2.94 7.51
C LEU A 159 22.95 -3.78 8.76
N PRO A 160 23.79 -4.85 8.65
CA PRO A 160 24.10 -5.76 9.77
C PRO A 160 24.54 -5.05 11.05
N LYS A 161 25.35 -3.99 10.94
CA LYS A 161 25.84 -3.23 12.10
C LYS A 161 24.74 -2.55 12.94
N TYR A 162 23.52 -2.39 12.40
CA TYR A 162 22.39 -1.80 13.11
C TYR A 162 21.38 -2.84 13.61
N ARG A 163 21.46 -4.11 13.16
CA ARG A 163 20.44 -5.14 13.38
C ARG A 163 20.10 -5.37 14.86
N GLU A 164 21.11 -5.58 15.68
CA GLU A 164 20.88 -5.87 17.10
C GLU A 164 20.20 -4.71 17.81
N ARG A 165 20.58 -3.48 17.49
CA ARG A 165 19.94 -2.28 18.05
C ARG A 165 18.52 -2.08 17.53
N PHE A 166 18.29 -2.38 16.25
CA PHE A 166 16.96 -2.37 15.66
C PHE A 166 16.05 -3.39 16.34
N LYS A 167 16.51 -4.63 16.51
CA LYS A 167 15.76 -5.68 17.23
C LYS A 167 15.48 -5.30 18.69
N ALA A 168 16.44 -4.72 19.39
CA ALA A 168 16.25 -4.24 20.76
C ALA A 168 15.16 -3.16 20.83
N TRP A 169 15.15 -2.23 19.88
CA TRP A 169 14.13 -1.20 19.76
C TRP A 169 12.73 -1.78 19.47
N ILE A 170 12.61 -2.75 18.58
CA ILE A 170 11.33 -3.43 18.32
C ILE A 170 10.81 -4.16 19.58
N LYS A 171 11.69 -4.80 20.35
CA LYS A 171 11.32 -5.41 21.65
C LYS A 171 10.83 -4.35 22.65
N GLU A 172 11.47 -3.20 22.67
CA GLU A 172 11.04 -2.07 23.51
C GLU A 172 9.64 -1.61 23.12
N LEU A 173 9.38 -1.39 21.82
CA LEU A 173 8.04 -1.04 21.31
C LEU A 173 6.99 -2.09 21.67
N GLN A 174 7.30 -3.37 21.52
CA GLN A 174 6.42 -4.48 21.95
C GLN A 174 6.11 -4.40 23.44
N SER A 175 7.12 -4.08 24.27
CA SER A 175 6.95 -3.93 25.72
C SER A 175 6.03 -2.75 26.09
N TRP A 176 6.00 -1.68 25.30
CA TRP A 176 5.08 -0.56 25.46
C TRP A 176 3.64 -0.89 25.04
N GLY A 177 3.46 -1.95 24.24
CA GLY A 177 2.16 -2.40 23.78
C GLY A 177 1.91 -2.26 22.29
N VAL A 178 2.92 -1.91 21.49
CA VAL A 178 2.84 -1.99 20.03
C VAL A 178 2.74 -3.46 19.61
N ASP A 179 1.84 -3.78 18.69
CA ASP A 179 1.56 -5.16 18.26
C ASP A 179 1.95 -5.45 16.81
N GLY A 180 2.46 -4.44 16.10
CA GLY A 180 2.97 -4.64 14.75
C GLY A 180 3.57 -3.40 14.10
N ALA A 181 4.27 -3.64 13.00
CA ALA A 181 4.86 -2.60 12.18
C ALA A 181 4.89 -2.99 10.70
N ARG A 182 4.80 -2.02 9.83
CA ARG A 182 5.07 -2.16 8.41
C ARG A 182 6.56 -1.97 8.15
N LEU A 183 7.22 -3.00 7.64
CA LEU A 183 8.56 -2.88 7.08
C LEU A 183 8.46 -2.45 5.62
N HIS A 184 8.89 -1.25 5.34
CA HIS A 184 8.77 -0.65 4.03
C HIS A 184 10.15 -0.50 3.37
N PRO A 185 10.51 -1.34 2.36
CA PRO A 185 11.74 -1.14 1.61
C PRO A 185 11.79 0.26 1.01
N LEU A 186 12.96 0.91 1.08
CA LEU A 186 13.14 2.24 0.52
C LEU A 186 12.81 2.25 -0.97
N GLU A 187 11.93 3.16 -1.37
CA GLU A 187 11.65 3.45 -2.77
C GLU A 187 12.63 4.48 -3.31
N ILE A 188 13.17 4.22 -4.49
CA ILE A 188 14.19 5.08 -5.12
C ILE A 188 13.51 5.87 -6.23
N ASP A 189 13.40 7.19 -6.02
CA ASP A 189 12.89 8.11 -7.03
C ASP A 189 14.02 8.81 -7.82
N HIS A 190 15.20 8.88 -7.23
CA HIS A 190 16.38 9.50 -7.83
C HIS A 190 17.64 8.70 -7.54
N SER A 191 18.49 8.53 -8.53
CA SER A 191 19.75 7.76 -8.46
C SER A 191 20.66 8.17 -7.30
N SER A 192 20.78 9.45 -7.00
CA SER A 192 21.63 9.98 -5.92
C SER A 192 21.20 9.57 -4.52
N ILE A 193 19.90 9.40 -4.29
CA ILE A 193 19.35 8.93 -3.01
C ILE A 193 19.51 7.41 -2.93
N GLY A 194 19.27 6.71 -4.04
CA GLY A 194 19.45 5.28 -4.16
C GLY A 194 20.83 4.84 -3.70
N ASP A 195 21.87 5.41 -4.27
CA ASP A 195 23.25 5.05 -3.95
C ASP A 195 23.65 5.32 -2.49
N SER A 196 23.10 6.38 -1.90
CA SER A 196 23.43 6.79 -0.54
C SER A 196 22.67 6.03 0.55
N LEU A 197 21.39 5.72 0.34
CA LEU A 197 20.47 5.22 1.37
C LEU A 197 19.91 3.82 1.08
N ALA A 198 19.68 3.44 -0.18
CA ALA A 198 19.05 2.18 -0.50
C ALA A 198 19.95 0.99 -0.17
N LEU A 199 19.36 -0.06 0.38
CA LEU A 199 19.99 -1.37 0.47
C LEU A 199 20.07 -2.01 -0.91
N THR A 200 21.11 -2.80 -1.17
CA THR A 200 21.10 -3.67 -2.36
C THR A 200 20.01 -4.74 -2.24
N PRO A 201 19.60 -5.38 -3.35
CA PRO A 201 18.65 -6.48 -3.30
C PRO A 201 19.06 -7.58 -2.30
N GLU A 202 20.36 -7.95 -2.26
CA GLU A 202 20.90 -8.97 -1.36
C GLU A 202 20.79 -8.51 0.10
N GLN A 203 21.12 -7.24 0.40
CA GLN A 203 21.01 -6.66 1.73
C GLN A 203 19.54 -6.59 2.20
N ASN A 204 18.60 -6.28 1.30
CA ASN A 204 17.18 -6.33 1.61
C ASN A 204 16.71 -7.73 1.94
N ILE A 205 17.15 -8.74 1.16
CA ILE A 205 16.83 -10.14 1.42
C ILE A 205 17.39 -10.58 2.76
N GLU A 206 18.66 -10.30 3.03
CA GLU A 206 19.31 -10.62 4.30
C GLU A 206 18.57 -9.97 5.48
N PHE A 207 18.15 -8.70 5.33
CA PHE A 207 17.35 -8.02 6.34
C PHE A 207 15.99 -8.71 6.56
N LEU A 208 15.27 -9.03 5.51
CA LEU A 208 13.95 -9.66 5.61
C LEU A 208 14.04 -11.05 6.24
N LEU A 209 15.06 -11.85 5.90
CA LEU A 209 15.29 -13.16 6.51
C LEU A 209 15.53 -13.04 8.01
N ASP A 210 16.41 -12.11 8.41
CA ASP A 210 16.74 -11.88 9.82
C ASP A 210 15.52 -11.36 10.61
N MET A 211 14.70 -10.47 10.03
CA MET A 211 13.48 -9.99 10.67
C MET A 211 12.39 -11.06 10.77
N TRP A 212 12.32 -11.95 9.80
CA TRP A 212 11.41 -13.09 9.85
C TRP A 212 11.82 -14.08 10.97
N GLU A 213 13.10 -14.45 11.05
CA GLU A 213 13.60 -15.29 12.13
C GLU A 213 13.38 -14.64 13.51
N PHE A 214 13.62 -13.33 13.59
CA PHE A 214 13.39 -12.53 14.80
C PHE A 214 11.92 -12.53 15.21
N GLU A 215 10.98 -12.35 14.28
CA GLU A 215 9.54 -12.39 14.57
C GLU A 215 9.14 -13.72 15.18
N ILE A 216 9.59 -14.84 14.60
CA ILE A 216 9.19 -16.17 15.04
C ILE A 216 9.88 -16.59 16.34
N ASN A 217 11.19 -16.37 16.44
CA ASN A 217 11.99 -16.96 17.50
C ASN A 217 12.08 -16.07 18.76
N GLU A 218 11.82 -14.75 18.62
CA GLU A 218 12.06 -13.82 19.71
C GLU A 218 10.86 -12.94 20.07
N LEU A 219 10.01 -12.54 19.09
CA LEU A 219 8.85 -11.70 19.35
C LEU A 219 7.60 -12.52 19.72
N ASN A 220 7.34 -13.61 19.01
CA ASN A 220 6.13 -14.41 19.18
C ASN A 220 6.37 -15.70 19.99
N VAL A 221 7.08 -15.55 21.10
CA VAL A 221 7.33 -16.66 22.04
C VAL A 221 6.28 -16.72 23.14
N PRO A 222 6.02 -17.89 23.75
CA PRO A 222 5.05 -18.04 24.83
C PRO A 222 5.24 -17.01 25.96
N GLY A 223 4.16 -16.39 26.39
CA GLY A 223 4.17 -15.37 27.46
C GLY A 223 4.44 -13.95 27.03
N LYS A 224 4.75 -13.69 25.75
CA LYS A 224 4.85 -12.33 25.20
C LYS A 224 3.56 -11.93 24.48
N ARG A 225 3.33 -10.61 24.42
CA ARG A 225 2.30 -10.04 23.55
C ARG A 225 2.67 -10.30 22.08
N PRO A 226 1.76 -10.76 21.22
CA PRO A 226 2.06 -10.94 19.80
C PRO A 226 2.55 -9.64 19.15
N PHE A 227 3.51 -9.79 18.23
CA PHE A 227 3.99 -8.69 17.37
C PHE A 227 4.16 -9.23 15.95
N ARG A 228 3.59 -8.56 14.95
CA ARG A 228 3.67 -9.01 13.57
C ARG A 228 4.20 -7.89 12.67
N PHE A 229 5.14 -8.24 11.81
CA PHE A 229 5.43 -7.42 10.63
C PHE A 229 4.38 -7.70 9.55
N ASP A 230 3.76 -6.63 9.03
CA ASP A 230 2.64 -6.77 8.09
C ASP A 230 3.03 -7.47 6.80
N ILE A 231 4.26 -7.26 6.31
CA ILE A 231 4.80 -7.93 5.12
C ILE A 231 4.71 -9.47 5.25
N PHE A 232 5.01 -10.02 6.42
CA PHE A 232 5.00 -11.47 6.64
C PHE A 232 3.58 -12.02 6.77
N ARG A 233 2.71 -11.29 7.47
CA ARG A 233 1.28 -11.63 7.56
C ARG A 233 0.65 -11.63 6.17
N ASP A 234 0.84 -10.57 5.40
CA ASP A 234 0.22 -10.43 4.08
C ASP A 234 0.68 -11.55 3.13
N VAL A 235 1.97 -11.90 3.13
CA VAL A 235 2.50 -13.02 2.32
C VAL A 235 1.86 -14.35 2.73
N GLU A 236 1.74 -14.63 4.04
CA GLU A 236 1.10 -15.84 4.54
C GLU A 236 -0.38 -15.90 4.13
N ASP A 237 -1.12 -14.81 4.31
CA ASP A 237 -2.54 -14.70 3.98
C ASP A 237 -2.76 -14.90 2.47
N MET A 238 -1.91 -14.31 1.62
CA MET A 238 -1.99 -14.50 0.16
C MET A 238 -1.76 -15.95 -0.25
N LEU A 239 -0.79 -16.65 0.36
CA LEU A 239 -0.54 -18.08 0.09
C LEU A 239 -1.70 -18.98 0.54
N LYS A 240 -2.49 -18.55 1.51
CA LYS A 240 -3.69 -19.23 2.00
C LYS A 240 -4.98 -18.84 1.24
N ALA A 241 -4.87 -17.99 0.22
CA ALA A 241 -6.01 -17.37 -0.45
C ALA A 241 -6.97 -16.64 0.50
N GLN A 242 -6.43 -15.90 1.47
CA GLN A 242 -7.13 -15.13 2.51
C GLN A 242 -6.89 -13.62 2.35
N ASP A 243 -7.13 -13.08 1.18
CA ASP A 243 -6.78 -11.71 0.78
C ASP A 243 -7.81 -10.64 1.18
N ASN A 244 -8.70 -10.91 2.13
CA ASN A 244 -9.73 -9.96 2.55
C ASN A 244 -9.14 -8.68 3.17
N ASN A 245 -8.01 -8.80 3.88
CA ASN A 245 -7.30 -7.69 4.53
C ASN A 245 -5.97 -7.34 3.83
N ALA A 246 -5.80 -7.78 2.58
CA ALA A 246 -4.58 -7.51 1.83
C ALA A 246 -4.32 -6.01 1.70
N THR A 247 -3.06 -5.61 1.86
CA THR A 247 -2.63 -4.22 1.59
C THR A 247 -2.73 -3.90 0.11
N CYS A 248 -2.80 -2.62 -0.25
CA CYS A 248 -2.96 -2.17 -1.63
C CYS A 248 -1.93 -2.76 -2.60
N THR A 249 -0.74 -3.10 -2.11
CA THR A 249 0.34 -3.68 -2.92
C THR A 249 0.04 -5.09 -3.43
N PHE A 250 -0.88 -5.80 -2.79
CA PHE A 250 -1.37 -7.12 -3.21
C PHE A 250 -2.75 -7.06 -3.90
N LEU A 251 -3.25 -5.85 -4.10
CA LEU A 251 -4.38 -5.60 -4.98
C LEU A 251 -3.86 -5.32 -6.40
N SER A 252 -4.73 -5.51 -7.38
CA SER A 252 -4.39 -5.29 -8.78
C SER A 252 -4.33 -3.80 -9.08
N CYS A 253 -3.29 -3.12 -8.57
CA CYS A 253 -3.16 -1.69 -8.70
C CYS A 253 -2.68 -1.30 -10.09
N ASP A 254 -3.50 -0.51 -10.77
CA ASP A 254 -3.12 0.35 -11.88
C ASP A 254 -3.36 1.80 -11.43
N PRO A 255 -2.35 2.68 -11.46
CA PRO A 255 -2.48 4.02 -10.88
C PRO A 255 -3.53 4.88 -11.57
N TYR A 256 -3.91 4.56 -12.80
CA TYR A 256 -4.83 5.37 -13.60
C TYR A 256 -6.25 4.84 -13.61
N THR A 257 -6.45 3.55 -13.45
CA THR A 257 -7.76 2.92 -13.73
C THR A 257 -8.35 2.17 -12.54
N THR A 258 -7.56 1.63 -11.61
CA THR A 258 -8.10 0.79 -10.53
C THR A 258 -8.35 1.54 -9.23
N HIS A 259 -9.21 0.96 -8.38
CA HIS A 259 -9.55 1.47 -7.05
C HIS A 259 -8.69 0.89 -5.93
N ALA A 260 -7.54 0.28 -6.22
CA ALA A 260 -6.67 -0.26 -5.19
C ALA A 260 -6.27 0.78 -4.16
N VAL A 261 -5.97 2.01 -4.61
CA VAL A 261 -5.89 3.22 -3.79
C VAL A 261 -6.58 4.36 -4.52
N GLN A 262 -7.41 5.10 -3.80
CA GLN A 262 -8.00 6.35 -4.26
C GLN A 262 -7.49 7.49 -3.40
N GLY A 263 -7.08 8.60 -4.03
CA GLY A 263 -6.75 9.85 -3.38
C GLY A 263 -7.86 10.88 -3.56
N ILE A 264 -8.00 11.74 -2.57
CA ILE A 264 -8.77 12.99 -2.66
C ILE A 264 -7.86 14.12 -2.21
N ASP A 265 -7.69 15.11 -3.10
CA ASP A 265 -6.88 16.28 -2.81
C ASP A 265 -7.61 17.30 -1.90
N SER A 266 -6.93 18.35 -1.52
CA SER A 266 -7.44 19.43 -0.67
C SER A 266 -8.62 20.22 -1.26
N GLN A 267 -8.94 20.05 -2.54
CA GLN A 267 -10.06 20.67 -3.24
C GLN A 267 -11.16 19.65 -3.58
N GLY A 268 -11.10 18.43 -3.03
CA GLY A 268 -12.09 17.38 -3.25
C GLY A 268 -11.99 16.68 -4.61
N ASN A 269 -10.91 16.90 -5.37
CA ASN A 269 -10.72 16.22 -6.64
C ASN A 269 -10.13 14.82 -6.42
N GLN A 270 -10.48 13.88 -7.30
CA GLN A 270 -9.83 12.58 -7.34
C GLN A 270 -8.35 12.75 -7.67
N ALA A 271 -7.51 11.99 -6.96
CA ALA A 271 -6.08 11.92 -7.18
C ALA A 271 -5.61 10.47 -7.16
N ASN A 272 -4.43 10.22 -7.69
CA ASN A 272 -3.73 8.96 -7.53
C ASN A 272 -3.00 8.93 -6.18
N CYS A 273 -2.61 7.73 -5.77
CA CYS A 273 -1.63 7.56 -4.71
C CYS A 273 -0.33 8.30 -5.04
N GLY A 274 0.24 9.02 -4.07
CA GLY A 274 1.48 9.80 -4.24
C GLY A 274 2.66 8.99 -4.80
N ARG A 275 2.72 7.69 -4.51
CA ARG A 275 3.74 6.79 -5.09
C ARG A 275 3.66 6.65 -6.62
N GLY A 276 2.48 6.82 -7.21
CA GLY A 276 2.29 6.79 -8.66
C GLY A 276 2.65 8.10 -9.36
N ASN A 277 2.86 9.19 -8.61
CA ASN A 277 3.04 10.54 -9.14
C ASN A 277 4.52 10.87 -9.41
N LYS A 278 5.24 10.01 -10.12
CA LYS A 278 6.68 10.16 -10.37
C LYS A 278 7.05 11.38 -11.21
N GLU A 279 6.13 11.85 -12.04
CA GLU A 279 6.33 13.05 -12.87
C GLU A 279 5.98 14.36 -12.14
N GLY A 280 5.68 14.32 -10.84
CA GLY A 280 5.32 15.48 -10.05
C GLY A 280 3.93 16.07 -10.37
N ILE A 281 3.07 15.29 -10.99
CA ILE A 281 1.71 15.67 -11.37
C ILE A 281 0.73 14.78 -10.60
N ASN A 282 -0.31 15.40 -10.05
CA ASN A 282 -1.41 14.66 -9.45
C ASN A 282 -2.37 14.19 -10.55
N TRP A 283 -2.31 12.92 -10.89
CA TRP A 283 -3.07 12.34 -11.99
C TRP A 283 -4.54 12.17 -11.62
N ILE A 284 -5.42 12.49 -12.56
CA ILE A 284 -6.85 12.19 -12.44
C ILE A 284 -7.07 10.76 -12.92
N LYS A 285 -7.74 9.95 -12.12
CA LYS A 285 -8.12 8.59 -12.51
C LYS A 285 -9.11 8.61 -13.66
N ALA A 286 -8.99 7.62 -14.54
CA ALA A 286 -9.99 7.35 -15.57
C ALA A 286 -11.35 7.02 -14.94
N LYS A 287 -12.42 7.32 -15.66
CA LYS A 287 -13.79 7.03 -15.22
C LYS A 287 -14.23 5.57 -15.45
N TYR A 288 -13.27 4.67 -15.69
CA TYR A 288 -13.50 3.24 -15.83
C TYR A 288 -12.46 2.46 -15.04
N ASP A 289 -12.75 1.21 -14.70
CA ASP A 289 -11.79 0.29 -14.10
C ASP A 289 -11.17 -0.58 -15.18
N GLY A 290 -9.85 -0.58 -15.27
CA GLY A 290 -9.06 -1.37 -16.20
C GLY A 290 -7.93 -2.10 -15.47
N PHE A 291 -7.53 -3.23 -16.01
CA PHE A 291 -6.47 -4.08 -15.46
C PHE A 291 -5.46 -4.45 -16.54
N GLU A 292 -5.28 -3.57 -17.52
CA GLU A 292 -4.41 -3.76 -18.68
C GLU A 292 -2.97 -4.01 -18.24
N ARG A 293 -2.52 -3.32 -17.18
CA ARG A 293 -1.20 -3.54 -16.60
C ARG A 293 -1.02 -4.99 -16.14
N GLN A 294 -1.98 -5.54 -15.40
CA GLN A 294 -1.90 -6.90 -14.87
C GLN A 294 -1.96 -7.93 -15.97
N MET A 295 -2.83 -7.75 -16.97
CA MET A 295 -2.94 -8.63 -18.12
C MET A 295 -1.66 -8.60 -18.96
N ALA A 296 -1.12 -7.42 -19.26
CA ALA A 296 0.13 -7.29 -20.00
C ALA A 296 1.30 -7.97 -19.25
N LEU A 297 1.44 -7.74 -17.94
CA LEU A 297 2.51 -8.33 -17.14
C LEU A 297 2.40 -9.86 -17.02
N TYR A 298 1.19 -10.41 -16.97
CA TYR A 298 0.98 -11.85 -16.94
C TYR A 298 1.52 -12.54 -18.19
N HIS A 299 1.41 -11.90 -19.35
CA HIS A 299 1.87 -12.42 -20.64
C HIS A 299 3.29 -11.98 -21.04
N THR A 300 3.86 -10.99 -20.37
CA THR A 300 5.21 -10.50 -20.67
C THR A 300 6.27 -11.35 -19.99
N PRO A 301 7.31 -11.80 -20.73
CA PRO A 301 8.43 -12.54 -20.15
C PRO A 301 9.13 -11.80 -19.00
N GLN A 302 9.67 -12.58 -18.03
CA GLN A 302 10.29 -11.98 -16.84
C GLN A 302 11.56 -11.18 -17.17
N GLU A 303 12.33 -11.57 -18.19
CA GLU A 303 13.50 -10.84 -18.69
C GLU A 303 13.15 -9.48 -19.30
N HIS A 304 11.89 -9.27 -19.69
CA HIS A 304 11.37 -8.01 -20.22
C HIS A 304 10.50 -7.25 -19.21
N GLY A 305 10.72 -7.44 -17.91
CA GLY A 305 10.00 -6.73 -16.86
C GLY A 305 8.63 -7.28 -16.51
N GLY A 306 8.21 -8.40 -17.13
CA GLY A 306 6.92 -9.05 -16.92
C GLY A 306 6.91 -10.12 -15.83
N CYS A 307 5.81 -10.88 -15.77
CA CYS A 307 5.56 -11.90 -14.75
C CYS A 307 5.24 -13.28 -15.34
N GLN A 308 5.39 -13.49 -16.65
CA GLN A 308 5.03 -14.73 -17.31
C GLN A 308 5.67 -15.95 -16.62
N GLY A 309 4.86 -16.97 -16.32
CA GLY A 309 5.30 -18.20 -15.69
C GLY A 309 5.68 -18.07 -14.19
N CYS A 310 5.45 -16.93 -13.56
CA CYS A 310 5.71 -16.77 -12.13
C CYS A 310 4.62 -17.45 -11.30
N ARG A 311 4.98 -18.50 -10.52
CA ARG A 311 4.02 -19.22 -9.66
C ARG A 311 3.38 -18.37 -8.56
N PHE A 312 3.91 -17.20 -8.29
CA PHE A 312 3.39 -16.26 -7.29
C PHE A 312 2.51 -15.16 -7.90
N PHE A 313 2.26 -15.18 -9.22
CA PHE A 313 1.53 -14.08 -9.86
C PHE A 313 0.15 -13.84 -9.25
N ALA A 314 -0.66 -14.88 -9.06
CA ALA A 314 -2.00 -14.75 -8.49
C ALA A 314 -2.02 -14.06 -7.12
N MET A 315 -0.98 -14.25 -6.33
CA MET A 315 -0.83 -13.68 -4.99
C MET A 315 -0.19 -12.28 -5.04
N CYS A 316 0.89 -12.11 -5.83
CA CYS A 316 1.69 -10.89 -5.89
C CYS A 316 1.08 -9.81 -6.81
N LYS A 317 0.42 -10.21 -7.92
CA LYS A 317 -0.22 -9.32 -8.92
C LYS A 317 0.72 -8.23 -9.43
N ALA A 318 2.02 -8.57 -9.60
CA ALA A 318 3.11 -7.68 -10.00
C ALA A 318 3.47 -6.57 -8.99
N HIS A 319 2.79 -6.52 -7.84
CA HIS A 319 3.02 -5.60 -6.73
C HIS A 319 2.83 -4.11 -7.11
N CYS A 320 3.41 -3.20 -6.31
CA CYS A 320 3.20 -1.76 -6.43
C CYS A 320 3.73 -1.19 -7.76
N PRO A 321 2.90 -0.48 -8.54
CA PRO A 321 3.38 0.21 -9.75
C PRO A 321 4.32 1.39 -9.45
N GLY A 322 4.21 2.00 -8.25
CA GLY A 322 5.12 3.07 -7.83
C GLY A 322 6.57 2.63 -7.66
N THR A 323 6.85 1.32 -7.66
CA THR A 323 8.20 0.74 -7.62
C THR A 323 8.50 -0.05 -8.90
N GLY A 324 7.91 0.32 -10.03
CA GLY A 324 8.16 -0.35 -11.31
C GLY A 324 9.63 -0.27 -11.74
N ILE A 325 10.15 -1.34 -12.35
CA ILE A 325 11.50 -1.36 -12.94
C ILE A 325 11.66 -0.14 -13.86
N ASP A 326 12.81 0.51 -13.83
CA ASP A 326 13.14 1.72 -14.57
C ASP A 326 12.19 2.91 -14.31
N MET A 327 11.57 2.94 -13.11
CA MET A 327 10.54 3.91 -12.72
C MET A 327 9.30 3.89 -13.64
N ASP A 328 9.15 2.86 -14.46
CA ASP A 328 8.00 2.68 -15.32
C ASP A 328 6.92 1.88 -14.57
N TRP A 329 5.79 2.53 -14.26
CA TRP A 329 4.67 1.92 -13.55
C TRP A 329 4.06 0.70 -14.29
N ARG A 330 4.29 0.56 -15.60
CA ARG A 330 3.83 -0.57 -16.41
C ARG A 330 4.58 -1.85 -16.11
N ASN A 331 5.83 -1.74 -15.65
CA ASN A 331 6.67 -2.88 -15.28
C ASN A 331 6.27 -3.46 -13.91
N ARG A 332 6.70 -4.71 -13.64
CA ARG A 332 6.63 -5.26 -12.29
C ARG A 332 7.56 -4.47 -11.35
N THR A 333 7.31 -4.63 -10.04
CA THR A 333 8.17 -4.00 -9.03
C THR A 333 9.64 -4.38 -9.17
N ASP A 334 10.54 -3.43 -8.96
CA ASP A 334 12.00 -3.62 -8.88
C ASP A 334 12.42 -4.52 -7.70
N THR A 335 11.61 -4.51 -6.62
CA THR A 335 11.80 -5.37 -5.44
C THR A 335 11.24 -6.79 -5.61
N CYS A 336 10.96 -7.23 -6.85
CA CYS A 336 10.39 -8.53 -7.17
C CYS A 336 11.13 -9.70 -6.50
N LEU A 337 12.47 -9.65 -6.43
CA LEU A 337 13.26 -10.72 -5.81
C LEU A 337 12.98 -10.83 -4.31
N ASN A 338 12.81 -9.72 -3.61
CA ASN A 338 12.48 -9.69 -2.18
C ASN A 338 11.14 -10.41 -1.93
N TRP A 339 10.13 -10.13 -2.77
CA TRP A 339 8.82 -10.77 -2.68
C TRP A 339 8.87 -12.26 -2.99
N LYS A 340 9.61 -12.66 -4.04
CA LYS A 340 9.82 -14.10 -4.34
C LYS A 340 10.46 -14.84 -3.17
N VAL A 341 11.44 -14.22 -2.48
CA VAL A 341 12.07 -14.81 -1.30
C VAL A 341 11.07 -14.91 -0.14
N ALA A 342 10.34 -13.84 0.15
CA ALA A 342 9.33 -13.85 1.22
C ALA A 342 8.25 -14.93 0.98
N PHE A 343 7.69 -15.00 -0.23
CA PHE A 343 6.75 -16.06 -0.61
C PHE A 343 7.37 -17.46 -0.51
N GLY A 344 8.63 -17.63 -0.96
CA GLY A 344 9.31 -18.93 -0.92
C GLY A 344 9.57 -19.44 0.50
N ILE A 345 9.83 -18.55 1.46
CA ILE A 345 9.99 -18.90 2.88
C ILE A 345 8.69 -19.45 3.44
N TYR A 346 7.59 -18.71 3.26
CA TYR A 346 6.28 -19.12 3.78
C TYR A 346 5.72 -20.34 3.06
N GLU A 347 5.95 -20.46 1.75
CA GLU A 347 5.66 -21.67 0.98
C GLU A 347 6.32 -22.91 1.62
N LYS A 348 7.64 -22.82 1.93
CA LYS A 348 8.38 -23.90 2.58
C LYS A 348 7.83 -24.22 3.97
N LEU A 349 7.52 -23.20 4.77
CA LEU A 349 6.96 -23.40 6.11
C LEU A 349 5.59 -24.07 6.08
N MET A 350 4.70 -23.66 5.18
CA MET A 350 3.39 -24.28 5.01
C MET A 350 3.52 -25.75 4.64
N VAL A 351 4.40 -26.08 3.68
CA VAL A 351 4.69 -27.46 3.30
C VAL A 351 5.22 -28.28 4.48
N GLN A 352 6.12 -27.71 5.29
CA GLN A 352 6.63 -28.37 6.49
C GLN A 352 5.54 -28.67 7.54
N LYS A 353 4.48 -27.85 7.57
CA LYS A 353 3.29 -28.04 8.43
C LYS A 353 2.25 -28.97 7.80
N GLY A 354 2.49 -29.50 6.60
CA GLY A 354 1.52 -30.32 5.86
C GLY A 354 0.41 -29.53 5.19
N GLU A 355 0.56 -28.20 5.05
CA GLU A 355 -0.36 -27.31 4.36
C GLU A 355 0.05 -27.17 2.87
N VAL A 356 -0.92 -27.00 1.98
CA VAL A 356 -0.65 -26.76 0.56
C VAL A 356 -0.83 -25.28 0.26
N PRO A 357 0.25 -24.51 0.03
CA PRO A 357 0.16 -23.10 -0.34
C PRO A 357 -0.40 -22.94 -1.76
N LEU A 358 -1.10 -21.84 -2.03
CA LEU A 358 -1.70 -21.57 -3.34
C LEU A 358 -0.69 -21.66 -4.50
N SER A 359 0.56 -21.25 -4.27
CA SER A 359 1.65 -21.32 -5.26
C SER A 359 1.96 -22.75 -5.76
N LEU A 360 1.69 -23.76 -4.93
CA LEU A 360 1.90 -25.18 -5.21
C LEU A 360 0.57 -25.95 -5.35
N HIS A 361 -0.57 -25.27 -5.26
CA HIS A 361 -1.87 -25.89 -5.34
C HIS A 361 -2.14 -26.45 -6.75
N PRO A 362 -2.72 -27.67 -6.90
CA PRO A 362 -3.06 -28.23 -8.21
C PRO A 362 -3.95 -27.32 -9.05
N ASP A 363 -4.86 -26.59 -8.42
CA ASP A 363 -5.77 -25.66 -9.09
C ASP A 363 -5.19 -24.25 -9.26
N ARG A 364 -3.89 -24.00 -8.99
CA ARG A 364 -3.27 -22.68 -9.14
C ARG A 364 -3.60 -22.01 -10.47
N GLN A 365 -3.53 -22.75 -11.55
CA GLN A 365 -3.86 -22.23 -12.89
C GLN A 365 -5.32 -21.77 -12.98
N LYS A 366 -6.27 -22.46 -12.35
CA LYS A 366 -7.67 -22.03 -12.34
C LYS A 366 -7.84 -20.69 -11.60
N TYR A 367 -7.06 -20.44 -10.54
CA TYR A 367 -7.06 -19.12 -9.88
C TYR A 367 -6.55 -18.02 -10.82
N GLU A 368 -5.49 -18.28 -11.58
CA GLU A 368 -4.95 -17.35 -12.56
C GLU A 368 -5.95 -17.08 -13.70
N ASP A 369 -6.60 -18.12 -14.21
CA ASP A 369 -7.60 -18.02 -15.29
C ASP A 369 -8.81 -17.18 -14.84
N VAL A 370 -9.29 -17.38 -13.61
CA VAL A 370 -10.40 -16.60 -13.05
C VAL A 370 -10.00 -15.15 -12.79
N LEU A 371 -8.77 -14.90 -12.34
CA LEU A 371 -8.24 -13.54 -12.23
C LEU A 371 -8.20 -12.82 -13.58
N MET A 372 -7.65 -13.49 -14.62
CA MET A 372 -7.60 -12.94 -15.98
C MET A 372 -9.01 -12.69 -16.52
N TYR A 373 -9.95 -13.58 -16.27
CA TYR A 373 -11.35 -13.38 -16.64
C TYR A 373 -11.92 -12.14 -15.97
N GLY A 374 -11.74 -11.98 -14.65
CA GLY A 374 -12.18 -10.78 -13.93
C GLY A 374 -11.55 -9.50 -14.50
N TYR A 375 -10.24 -9.51 -14.76
CA TYR A 375 -9.53 -8.38 -15.34
C TYR A 375 -10.05 -8.01 -16.73
N SER A 376 -10.33 -9.00 -17.58
CA SER A 376 -10.94 -8.77 -18.90
C SER A 376 -12.35 -8.16 -18.83
N LYS A 377 -13.00 -8.25 -17.68
CA LYS A 377 -14.32 -7.67 -17.40
C LYS A 377 -14.26 -6.36 -16.60
N GLY A 378 -13.04 -5.87 -16.29
CA GLY A 378 -12.83 -4.67 -15.49
C GLY A 378 -13.16 -4.85 -14.01
N VAL A 379 -13.08 -6.08 -13.48
CA VAL A 379 -13.41 -6.40 -12.09
C VAL A 379 -12.30 -7.19 -11.43
N GLU A 380 -11.80 -6.73 -10.29
CA GLU A 380 -10.90 -7.51 -9.47
C GLU A 380 -11.67 -8.55 -8.66
N ILE A 381 -11.31 -9.83 -8.85
CA ILE A 381 -11.85 -10.95 -8.07
C ILE A 381 -10.80 -11.32 -7.02
N ARG A 382 -11.21 -11.38 -5.75
CA ARG A 382 -10.33 -11.76 -4.65
C ARG A 382 -10.00 -13.25 -4.66
N LEU A 383 -8.81 -13.63 -4.21
CA LEU A 383 -8.42 -15.04 -4.08
C LEU A 383 -9.39 -15.83 -3.20
N SER A 384 -9.86 -15.23 -2.12
CA SER A 384 -10.89 -15.80 -1.24
C SER A 384 -12.24 -16.02 -1.94
N GLN A 385 -12.60 -15.18 -2.89
CA GLN A 385 -13.80 -15.34 -3.73
C GLN A 385 -13.60 -16.46 -4.77
N ILE A 386 -12.42 -16.51 -5.40
CA ILE A 386 -12.06 -17.58 -6.33
C ILE A 386 -12.10 -18.94 -5.63
N LYS A 387 -11.51 -19.05 -4.43
CA LYS A 387 -11.57 -20.25 -3.62
C LYS A 387 -13.02 -20.72 -3.42
N ARG A 388 -13.89 -19.84 -2.98
CA ARG A 388 -15.32 -20.14 -2.79
C ARG A 388 -16.03 -20.53 -4.09
N HIS A 389 -15.64 -19.94 -5.23
CA HIS A 389 -16.18 -20.27 -6.54
C HIS A 389 -15.81 -21.71 -6.94
N LEU A 390 -14.54 -22.08 -6.79
CA LEU A 390 -14.05 -23.44 -7.09
C LEU A 390 -14.68 -24.50 -6.16
N GLU A 391 -15.10 -24.10 -4.95
CA GLU A 391 -15.86 -24.91 -4.01
C GLU A 391 -17.40 -24.92 -4.29
N GLY A 392 -17.87 -24.21 -5.32
CA GLY A 392 -19.30 -24.12 -5.68
C GLY A 392 -20.13 -23.18 -4.79
N ASN A 393 -19.48 -22.32 -3.99
CA ASN A 393 -20.14 -21.46 -2.99
C ASN A 393 -20.14 -19.96 -3.36
N PHE A 394 -19.76 -19.60 -4.60
CA PHE A 394 -19.71 -18.22 -5.05
C PHE A 394 -19.91 -18.14 -6.57
N ASP A 395 -20.82 -17.28 -7.02
CA ASP A 395 -21.09 -17.03 -8.43
C ASP A 395 -20.32 -15.80 -8.90
N ILE A 396 -19.28 -16.03 -9.70
CA ILE A 396 -18.41 -14.97 -10.23
C ILE A 396 -19.14 -14.08 -11.24
N ASP A 397 -19.97 -14.65 -12.11
CA ASP A 397 -20.68 -13.87 -13.13
C ASP A 397 -21.72 -12.96 -12.52
N ALA A 398 -22.46 -13.45 -11.51
CA ALA A 398 -23.36 -12.61 -10.72
C ALA A 398 -22.60 -11.51 -9.99
N PHE A 399 -21.44 -11.80 -9.43
CA PHE A 399 -20.58 -10.80 -8.77
C PHE A 399 -20.09 -9.73 -9.75
N ILE A 400 -19.57 -10.12 -10.92
CA ILE A 400 -19.11 -9.18 -11.96
C ILE A 400 -20.28 -8.26 -12.38
N LYS A 401 -21.45 -8.82 -12.64
CA LYS A 401 -22.64 -8.05 -12.99
C LYS A 401 -23.02 -7.03 -11.91
N GLN A 402 -22.95 -7.43 -10.64
CA GLN A 402 -23.22 -6.54 -9.50
C GLN A 402 -22.17 -5.41 -9.43
N GLN A 403 -20.89 -5.72 -9.62
CA GLN A 403 -19.82 -4.69 -9.58
C GLN A 403 -19.99 -3.67 -10.71
N LYS A 404 -20.29 -4.11 -11.93
CA LYS A 404 -20.57 -3.21 -13.07
C LYS A 404 -21.74 -2.28 -12.80
N LEU A 405 -22.83 -2.77 -12.23
CA LEU A 405 -23.97 -1.93 -11.83
C LEU A 405 -23.60 -0.89 -10.77
N LEU A 406 -22.75 -1.27 -9.80
CA LEU A 406 -22.26 -0.33 -8.79
C LEU A 406 -21.36 0.75 -9.41
N MET A 407 -20.52 0.41 -10.37
CA MET A 407 -19.70 1.38 -11.11
C MET A 407 -20.58 2.38 -11.87
N GLU A 408 -21.58 1.90 -12.61
CA GLU A 408 -22.53 2.74 -13.35
C GLU A 408 -23.28 3.69 -12.41
N ASN A 409 -23.79 3.20 -11.29
CA ASN A 409 -24.51 4.01 -10.29
C ASN A 409 -23.61 5.10 -9.68
N ASN A 410 -22.29 4.87 -9.61
CA ASN A 410 -21.30 5.83 -9.12
C ASN A 410 -20.73 6.73 -10.25
N GLY A 411 -21.35 6.73 -11.44
CA GLY A 411 -20.94 7.55 -12.58
C GLY A 411 -19.62 7.12 -13.23
N ARG A 412 -19.20 5.85 -13.01
CA ARG A 412 -18.06 5.24 -13.71
C ARG A 412 -18.58 4.44 -14.88
N ALA A 413 -17.90 4.56 -16.02
CA ALA A 413 -18.19 3.70 -17.16
C ALA A 413 -17.76 2.25 -16.83
N PRO A 414 -18.60 1.23 -17.06
CA PRO A 414 -18.12 -0.14 -17.03
C PRO A 414 -16.99 -0.30 -18.05
N HIS A 415 -16.00 -1.11 -17.73
CA HIS A 415 -14.94 -1.45 -18.68
C HIS A 415 -15.61 -1.93 -19.97
N ALA A 416 -15.24 -1.34 -21.10
CA ALA A 416 -15.71 -1.80 -22.39
C ALA A 416 -15.36 -3.28 -22.54
N ASP A 417 -16.36 -4.09 -22.83
CA ASP A 417 -16.12 -5.51 -23.10
C ASP A 417 -15.48 -5.62 -24.48
N HIS A 418 -14.16 -5.55 -24.53
CA HIS A 418 -13.40 -5.61 -25.79
C HIS A 418 -13.63 -6.88 -26.60
N THR A 419 -14.28 -7.90 -26.02
CA THR A 419 -14.58 -9.15 -26.73
C THR A 419 -15.51 -8.94 -27.94
N ASP A 420 -16.47 -8.02 -27.86
CA ASP A 420 -17.37 -7.75 -28.98
C ASP A 420 -16.73 -6.90 -30.08
N GLU A 421 -15.87 -5.93 -29.70
CA GLU A 421 -15.15 -5.12 -30.67
C GLU A 421 -13.97 -5.90 -31.28
N THR A 422 -13.27 -6.69 -30.48
CA THR A 422 -12.18 -7.55 -30.98
C THR A 422 -12.73 -8.61 -31.95
N GLY A 423 -13.89 -9.21 -31.66
CA GLY A 423 -14.57 -10.12 -32.56
C GLY A 423 -14.92 -9.45 -33.89
N LYS A 424 -15.44 -8.23 -33.86
CA LYS A 424 -15.71 -7.44 -35.07
C LYS A 424 -14.43 -7.13 -35.85
N TYR A 425 -13.37 -6.67 -35.19
CA TYR A 425 -12.09 -6.39 -35.81
C TYR A 425 -11.45 -7.62 -36.40
N VAL A 426 -11.50 -8.75 -35.71
CA VAL A 426 -10.99 -10.04 -36.20
C VAL A 426 -11.77 -10.49 -37.43
N GLU A 427 -13.09 -10.36 -37.44
CA GLU A 427 -13.93 -10.68 -38.60
C GLU A 427 -13.70 -9.74 -39.78
N GLU A 428 -13.61 -8.43 -39.53
CA GLU A 428 -13.29 -7.43 -40.56
C GLU A 428 -11.90 -7.67 -41.16
N PHE A 429 -10.89 -7.96 -40.31
CA PHE A 429 -9.53 -8.25 -40.75
C PHE A 429 -9.48 -9.53 -41.59
N LYS A 430 -10.15 -10.60 -41.13
CA LYS A 430 -10.25 -11.86 -41.84
C LYS A 430 -10.94 -11.66 -43.20
N ASN A 431 -12.02 -10.88 -43.23
CA ASN A 431 -12.75 -10.59 -44.46
C ASN A 431 -11.93 -9.74 -45.43
N LYS A 432 -11.09 -8.85 -44.93
CA LYS A 432 -10.25 -7.95 -45.74
C LYS A 432 -8.99 -8.61 -46.27
N TYR A 433 -8.37 -9.51 -45.50
CA TYR A 433 -7.05 -10.06 -45.80
C TYR A 433 -7.02 -11.58 -45.97
N GLY A 434 -8.13 -12.28 -45.68
CA GLY A 434 -8.26 -13.74 -45.86
C GLY A 434 -7.54 -14.61 -44.82
N TYR A 435 -6.92 -13.99 -43.80
CA TYR A 435 -6.25 -14.69 -42.69
C TYR A 435 -6.41 -13.92 -41.39
N LEU A 436 -6.15 -14.55 -40.24
CA LEU A 436 -6.06 -13.93 -38.94
C LEU A 436 -4.64 -13.41 -38.71
N PRO A 437 -4.46 -12.27 -38.03
CA PRO A 437 -3.14 -11.75 -37.67
C PRO A 437 -2.39 -12.67 -36.70
#